data_aea05e222cab0b563fea78f6a35e7db0
#
_entry.id   aea05e222cab0b563fea78f6a35e7db0
#
_cell.length_a   1.000
_cell.length_b   1.000
_cell.length_c   1.000
_cell.angle_alpha   90.00
_cell.angle_beta   90.00
_cell.angle_gamma   90.00
#
_symmetry.space_group_name_H-M   'P 1'
#
loop_
_entity.id
_entity.type
_entity.pdbx_description
1 polymer ?
#
loop_
_entity_poly.entity_id
_entity_poly.type
_entity_poly.pdbx_seq_one_letter_code
_entity_poly.pdbx_strand_id
1 'polypeptide(L)'
;ILEAVNKQIEEAIPGSQARAIRQIAESEGAFLMKLEGLIILITLFALAISILGVMATLHTTILERRSEIGLMKALGAQNSQIATLFLSEAAALGIVGGILGYFIGSVLARFIGEKVFNSVISPSPLLLPLALALALVISLLGSGLPVWQAIKIDPIKLMKGR
;
A
#
# COMPACT_ATOMS: atom_id res chain seq x y z
N ILE A 1 47.45 30.79 -1.38
CA ILE A 1 46.90 31.64 -2.49
C ILE A 1 45.35 31.51 -2.53
N LEU A 2 44.77 30.32 -2.45
CA LEU A 2 43.31 30.10 -2.48
C LEU A 2 42.60 30.67 -1.24
N GLU A 3 43.20 30.60 -0.07
CA GLU A 3 42.66 31.17 1.18
C GLU A 3 42.65 32.71 1.16
N ALA A 4 43.67 33.33 0.56
CA ALA A 4 43.76 34.78 0.46
C ALA A 4 42.74 35.34 -0.54
N VAL A 5 42.45 34.60 -1.63
CA VAL A 5 41.42 34.95 -2.62
C VAL A 5 40.00 34.74 -2.01
N ASN A 6 39.78 33.68 -1.25
CA ASN A 6 38.51 33.49 -0.56
C ASN A 6 38.23 34.62 0.45
N LYS A 7 39.23 35.05 1.21
CA LYS A 7 39.07 36.14 2.19
C LYS A 7 38.80 37.51 1.51
N GLN A 8 39.37 37.76 0.35
CA GLN A 8 39.10 38.98 -0.44
C GLN A 8 37.70 38.98 -1.09
N ILE A 9 37.19 37.80 -1.46
CA ILE A 9 35.82 37.66 -1.98
C ILE A 9 34.80 37.83 -0.85
N GLU A 10 35.11 37.36 0.36
CA GLU A 10 34.25 37.46 1.52
C GLU A 10 34.12 38.91 2.03
N GLU A 11 35.19 39.73 1.91
CA GLU A 11 35.18 41.16 2.27
C GLU A 11 34.55 42.04 1.20
N ALA A 12 34.58 41.64 -0.10
CA ALA A 12 34.08 42.43 -1.18
C ALA A 12 32.56 42.35 -1.39
N ILE A 13 31.90 41.25 -0.99
CA ILE A 13 30.46 41.08 -1.20
C ILE A 13 29.83 40.35 0.01
N PRO A 14 29.57 41.09 1.12
CA PRO A 14 28.88 40.53 2.27
C PRO A 14 27.44 40.13 1.87
N GLY A 15 27.19 38.82 1.87
CA GLY A 15 25.88 38.24 1.56
C GLY A 15 25.82 37.38 0.28
N SER A 16 26.86 37.30 -0.53
CA SER A 16 26.89 36.46 -1.75
C SER A 16 26.92 34.98 -1.43
N GLN A 17 27.67 34.58 -0.41
CA GLN A 17 27.72 33.20 0.04
C GLN A 17 26.39 32.78 0.69
N ALA A 18 25.77 33.65 1.49
CA ALA A 18 24.47 33.38 2.11
C ALA A 18 23.35 33.25 1.06
N ARG A 19 23.43 34.00 -0.06
CA ARG A 19 22.48 33.87 -1.18
C ARG A 19 22.70 32.60 -1.98
N ALA A 20 23.96 32.25 -2.29
CA ALA A 20 24.30 31.02 -3.01
C ALA A 20 23.89 29.77 -2.21
N ILE A 21 24.17 29.75 -0.89
CA ILE A 21 23.79 28.65 -0.01
C ILE A 21 22.26 28.54 0.09
N ARG A 22 21.54 29.65 0.19
CA ARG A 22 20.08 29.65 0.21
C ARG A 22 19.49 29.15 -1.10
N GLN A 23 20.03 29.58 -2.24
CA GLN A 23 19.55 29.17 -3.56
C GLN A 23 19.80 27.68 -3.81
N ILE A 24 20.93 27.13 -3.34
CA ILE A 24 21.21 25.69 -3.39
C ILE A 24 20.25 24.95 -2.46
N ALA A 25 20.06 25.40 -1.22
CA ALA A 25 19.15 24.78 -0.27
C ALA A 25 17.68 24.81 -0.73
N GLU A 26 17.25 25.90 -1.38
CA GLU A 26 15.91 26.03 -1.95
C GLU A 26 15.73 25.10 -3.16
N SER A 27 16.74 24.96 -4.01
CA SER A 27 16.69 24.03 -5.16
C SER A 27 16.71 22.57 -4.72
N GLU A 28 17.51 22.22 -3.72
CA GLU A 28 17.51 20.87 -3.12
C GLU A 28 16.18 20.57 -2.43
N GLY A 29 15.62 21.53 -1.68
CA GLY A 29 14.31 21.38 -1.04
C GLY A 29 13.19 21.17 -2.06
N ALA A 30 13.17 21.94 -3.16
CA ALA A 30 12.19 21.77 -4.23
C ALA A 30 12.33 20.43 -4.96
N PHE A 31 13.54 19.93 -5.12
CA PHE A 31 13.80 18.60 -5.69
C PHE A 31 13.32 17.48 -4.77
N LEU A 32 13.61 17.57 -3.47
CA LEU A 32 13.14 16.60 -2.48
C LEU A 32 11.61 16.54 -2.40
N MET A 33 10.93 17.69 -2.42
CA MET A 33 9.46 17.73 -2.45
C MET A 33 8.87 17.07 -3.71
N LYS A 34 9.51 17.24 -4.87
CA LYS A 34 9.09 16.56 -6.10
C LYS A 34 9.29 15.05 -6.01
N LEU A 35 10.41 14.59 -5.44
CA LEU A 35 10.66 13.16 -5.21
C LEU A 35 9.65 12.57 -4.23
N GLU A 36 9.36 13.27 -3.14
CA GLU A 36 8.33 12.86 -2.17
C GLU A 36 6.96 12.73 -2.84
N GLY A 37 6.57 13.71 -3.65
CA GLY A 37 5.32 13.66 -4.42
C GLY A 37 5.26 12.47 -5.39
N LEU A 38 6.35 12.14 -6.06
CA LEU A 38 6.44 10.96 -6.93
C LEU A 38 6.32 9.64 -6.14
N ILE A 39 6.97 9.55 -4.98
CA ILE A 39 6.88 8.37 -4.10
C ILE A 39 5.45 8.18 -3.62
N ILE A 40 4.78 9.25 -3.19
CA ILE A 40 3.36 9.20 -2.77
C ILE A 40 2.48 8.75 -3.93
N LEU A 41 2.69 9.29 -5.13
CA LEU A 41 1.92 8.91 -6.32
C LEU A 41 2.08 7.41 -6.64
N ILE A 42 3.32 6.92 -6.67
CA ILE A 42 3.62 5.50 -6.92
C ILE A 42 2.97 4.63 -5.85
N THR A 43 3.03 5.04 -4.59
CA THR A 43 2.41 4.31 -3.48
C THR A 43 0.90 4.24 -3.63
N LEU A 44 0.24 5.34 -4.00
CA LEU A 44 -1.21 5.36 -4.25
C LEU A 44 -1.60 4.44 -5.41
N PHE A 45 -0.84 4.44 -6.50
CA PHE A 45 -1.05 3.51 -7.61
C PHE A 45 -0.88 2.05 -7.18
N ALA A 46 0.16 1.74 -6.41
CA ALA A 46 0.38 0.39 -5.90
C ALA A 46 -0.76 -0.08 -5.00
N LEU A 47 -1.28 0.80 -4.13
CA LEU A 47 -2.45 0.51 -3.30
C LEU A 47 -3.71 0.27 -4.15
N ALA A 48 -3.95 1.09 -5.16
CA ALA A 48 -5.09 0.93 -6.07
C ALA A 48 -5.03 -0.41 -6.82
N ILE A 49 -3.87 -0.77 -7.36
CA ILE A 49 -3.66 -2.06 -8.03
C ILE A 49 -3.86 -3.22 -7.04
N SER A 50 -3.41 -3.09 -5.80
CA SER A 50 -3.60 -4.12 -4.77
C SER A 50 -5.09 -4.33 -4.45
N ILE A 51 -5.88 -3.26 -4.32
CA ILE A 51 -7.34 -3.35 -4.13
C ILE A 51 -8.01 -4.06 -5.31
N LEU A 52 -7.64 -3.71 -6.54
CA LEU A 52 -8.17 -4.36 -7.75
C LEU A 52 -7.77 -5.84 -7.82
N GLY A 53 -6.55 -6.18 -7.41
CA GLY A 53 -6.08 -7.57 -7.33
C GLY A 53 -6.91 -8.41 -6.35
N VAL A 54 -7.14 -7.90 -5.14
CA VAL A 54 -8.01 -8.56 -4.14
C VAL A 54 -9.44 -8.71 -4.69
N MET A 55 -9.97 -7.65 -5.30
CA MET A 55 -11.31 -7.67 -5.89
C MET A 55 -11.43 -8.74 -6.98
N ALA A 56 -10.45 -8.83 -7.88
CA ALA A 56 -10.45 -9.82 -8.96
C ALA A 56 -10.38 -11.25 -8.42
N THR A 57 -9.48 -11.51 -7.47
CA THR A 57 -9.32 -12.83 -6.84
C THR A 57 -10.59 -13.28 -6.15
N LEU A 58 -11.18 -12.44 -5.29
CA LEU A 58 -12.43 -12.77 -4.60
C LEU A 58 -13.61 -12.92 -5.56
N HIS A 59 -13.66 -12.10 -6.61
CA HIS A 59 -14.72 -12.25 -7.63
C HIS A 59 -14.66 -13.64 -8.29
N THR A 60 -13.47 -14.10 -8.67
CA THR A 60 -13.26 -15.43 -9.23
C THR A 60 -13.65 -16.52 -8.24
N THR A 61 -13.20 -16.43 -6.99
CA THR A 61 -13.54 -17.38 -5.93
C THR A 61 -15.04 -17.48 -5.71
N ILE A 62 -15.75 -16.36 -5.69
CA ILE A 62 -17.23 -16.33 -5.55
C ILE A 62 -17.91 -16.98 -6.76
N LEU A 63 -17.42 -16.75 -7.98
CA LEU A 63 -17.97 -17.39 -9.18
C LEU A 63 -17.77 -18.90 -9.15
N GLU A 64 -16.61 -19.39 -8.75
CA GLU A 64 -16.30 -20.82 -8.61
C GLU A 64 -17.18 -21.47 -7.55
N ARG A 65 -17.40 -20.80 -6.42
CA ARG A 65 -18.20 -21.31 -5.29
C ARG A 65 -19.68 -20.93 -5.33
N ARG A 66 -20.16 -20.44 -6.50
CA ARG A 66 -21.52 -19.92 -6.66
C ARG A 66 -22.60 -20.96 -6.32
N SER A 67 -22.40 -22.22 -6.68
CA SER A 67 -23.33 -23.32 -6.35
C SER A 67 -23.41 -23.60 -4.85
N GLU A 68 -22.28 -23.53 -4.15
CA GLU A 68 -22.20 -23.69 -2.67
C GLU A 68 -22.96 -22.55 -1.98
N ILE A 69 -22.77 -21.31 -2.45
CA ILE A 69 -23.49 -20.14 -1.92
C ILE A 69 -24.99 -20.30 -2.14
N GLY A 70 -25.40 -20.78 -3.33
CA GLY A 70 -26.80 -21.06 -3.63
C GLY A 70 -27.40 -22.13 -2.71
N LEU A 71 -26.66 -23.20 -2.43
CA LEU A 71 -27.07 -24.26 -1.50
C LEU A 71 -27.19 -23.73 -0.07
N MET A 72 -26.20 -22.96 0.42
CA MET A 72 -26.30 -22.34 1.74
C MET A 72 -27.54 -21.48 1.89
N LYS A 73 -27.87 -20.69 0.88
CA LYS A 73 -29.10 -19.88 0.87
C LYS A 73 -30.36 -20.71 0.83
N ALA A 74 -30.39 -21.80 0.07
CA ALA A 74 -31.53 -22.71 0.00
C ALA A 74 -31.79 -23.39 1.36
N LEU A 75 -30.73 -23.62 2.14
CA LEU A 75 -30.78 -24.14 3.53
C LEU A 75 -31.11 -23.05 4.56
N GLY A 76 -31.34 -21.80 4.15
CA GLY A 76 -31.76 -20.70 5.01
C GLY A 76 -30.61 -19.82 5.54
N ALA A 77 -29.42 -19.90 4.99
CA ALA A 77 -28.33 -19.02 5.38
C ALA A 77 -28.66 -17.54 5.10
N GLN A 78 -28.43 -16.70 6.11
CA GLN A 78 -28.63 -15.27 6.00
C GLN A 78 -27.51 -14.61 5.18
N ASN A 79 -27.83 -13.49 4.52
CA ASN A 79 -26.85 -12.73 3.76
C ASN A 79 -25.65 -12.27 4.61
N SER A 80 -25.87 -11.96 5.90
CA SER A 80 -24.82 -11.60 6.85
C SER A 80 -23.84 -12.76 7.10
N GLN A 81 -24.31 -14.00 7.17
CA GLN A 81 -23.45 -15.15 7.37
C GLN A 81 -22.53 -15.39 6.17
N ILE A 82 -23.08 -15.25 4.96
CA ILE A 82 -22.30 -15.35 3.71
C ILE A 82 -21.28 -14.19 3.63
N ALA A 83 -21.71 -12.97 3.94
CA ALA A 83 -20.80 -11.82 3.96
C ALA A 83 -19.66 -12.01 4.96
N THR A 84 -19.97 -12.45 6.19
CA THR A 84 -18.96 -12.69 7.24
C THR A 84 -17.96 -13.76 6.81
N LEU A 85 -18.41 -14.83 6.15
CA LEU A 85 -17.55 -15.90 5.64
C LEU A 85 -16.48 -15.34 4.69
N PHE A 86 -16.89 -14.60 3.66
CA PHE A 86 -15.95 -14.03 2.66
C PHE A 86 -15.11 -12.88 3.22
N LEU A 87 -15.67 -12.04 4.11
CA LEU A 87 -14.91 -11.00 4.78
C LEU A 87 -13.85 -11.55 5.72
N SER A 88 -14.14 -12.65 6.43
CA SER A 88 -13.13 -13.30 7.28
C SER A 88 -12.03 -13.96 6.46
N GLU A 89 -12.36 -14.55 5.30
CA GLU A 89 -11.37 -15.07 4.35
C GLU A 89 -10.48 -13.94 3.79
N ALA A 90 -11.07 -12.82 3.38
CA ALA A 90 -10.35 -11.64 2.95
C ALA A 90 -9.46 -11.06 4.06
N ALA A 91 -9.96 -10.98 5.29
CA ALA A 91 -9.18 -10.49 6.43
C ALA A 91 -8.00 -11.41 6.75
N ALA A 92 -8.18 -12.73 6.70
CA ALA A 92 -7.11 -13.69 6.90
C ALA A 92 -6.00 -13.53 5.85
N LEU A 93 -6.38 -13.40 4.56
CA LEU A 93 -5.44 -13.12 3.48
C LEU A 93 -4.73 -11.76 3.68
N GLY A 94 -5.45 -10.74 4.12
CA GLY A 94 -4.88 -9.43 4.46
C GLY A 94 -3.84 -9.50 5.57
N ILE A 95 -4.11 -10.27 6.63
CA ILE A 95 -3.16 -10.46 7.74
C ILE A 95 -1.90 -11.20 7.26
N VAL A 96 -2.07 -12.32 6.57
CA VAL A 96 -0.94 -13.11 6.05
C VAL A 96 -0.11 -12.27 5.06
N GLY A 97 -0.78 -11.61 4.12
CA GLY A 97 -0.15 -10.72 3.15
C GLY A 97 0.57 -9.54 3.81
N GLY A 98 -0.03 -8.94 4.83
CA GLY A 98 0.56 -7.84 5.59
C GLY A 98 1.82 -8.25 6.36
N ILE A 99 1.81 -9.43 7.00
CA ILE A 99 2.98 -9.98 7.68
C ILE A 99 4.11 -10.25 6.67
N LEU A 100 3.82 -10.97 5.60
CA LEU A 100 4.81 -11.29 4.56
C LEU A 100 5.35 -10.01 3.90
N GLY A 101 4.48 -9.06 3.58
CA GLY A 101 4.85 -7.77 3.00
C GLY A 101 5.77 -6.96 3.93
N TYR A 102 5.49 -6.93 5.23
CA TYR A 102 6.35 -6.27 6.20
C TYR A 102 7.74 -6.92 6.26
N PHE A 103 7.83 -8.25 6.32
CA PHE A 103 9.12 -8.94 6.38
C PHE A 103 9.93 -8.72 5.10
N ILE A 104 9.33 -8.91 3.94
CA ILE A 104 10.00 -8.71 2.64
C ILE A 104 10.41 -7.23 2.49
N GLY A 105 9.52 -6.30 2.80
CA GLY A 105 9.80 -4.87 2.75
C GLY A 105 10.93 -4.45 3.70
N SER A 106 10.98 -5.03 4.91
CA SER A 106 12.05 -4.77 5.88
C SER A 106 13.42 -5.25 5.40
N VAL A 107 13.47 -6.44 4.79
CA VAL A 107 14.71 -6.98 4.22
C VAL A 107 15.19 -6.12 3.06
N LEU A 108 14.29 -5.75 2.15
CA LEU A 108 14.63 -4.88 1.01
C LEU A 108 15.10 -3.51 1.47
N ALA A 109 14.42 -2.91 2.46
CA ALA A 109 14.79 -1.60 3.00
C ALA A 109 16.21 -1.62 3.62
N ARG A 110 16.56 -2.68 4.37
CA ARG A 110 17.91 -2.86 4.90
C ARG A 110 18.94 -3.01 3.79
N PHE A 111 18.67 -3.87 2.81
CA PHE A 111 19.58 -4.10 1.69
C PHE A 111 19.87 -2.82 0.89
N ILE A 112 18.83 -2.06 0.58
CA ILE A 112 18.96 -0.78 -0.13
C ILE A 112 19.70 0.25 0.75
N GLY A 113 19.35 0.35 2.03
CA GLY A 113 19.98 1.26 2.98
C GLY A 113 21.49 1.03 3.08
N GLU A 114 21.91 -0.22 3.20
CA GLU A 114 23.34 -0.57 3.29
C GLU A 114 24.10 -0.36 1.97
N LYS A 115 23.49 -0.78 0.84
CA LYS A 115 24.18 -0.76 -0.45
C LYS A 115 24.18 0.60 -1.14
N VAL A 116 23.14 1.39 -0.96
CA VAL A 116 22.96 2.67 -1.66
C VAL A 116 23.34 3.85 -0.76
N PHE A 117 22.92 3.81 0.50
CA PHE A 117 23.10 4.93 1.43
C PHE A 117 24.20 4.71 2.46
N ASN A 118 24.85 3.55 2.45
CA ASN A 118 25.86 3.16 3.45
C ASN A 118 25.38 3.41 4.91
N SER A 119 24.09 3.27 5.13
CA SER A 119 23.37 3.52 6.37
C SER A 119 22.55 2.33 6.78
N VAL A 120 22.64 1.93 8.03
CA VAL A 120 21.87 0.80 8.58
C VAL A 120 20.47 1.30 8.93
N ILE A 121 19.49 0.99 8.08
CA ILE A 121 18.07 1.27 8.34
C ILE A 121 17.51 0.16 9.24
N SER A 122 17.24 0.49 10.51
CA SER A 122 16.53 -0.42 11.40
C SER A 122 15.02 -0.24 11.23
N PRO A 123 14.29 -1.27 10.77
CA PRO A 123 12.83 -1.18 10.71
C PRO A 123 12.27 -1.02 12.12
N SER A 124 11.47 0.02 12.32
CA SER A 124 10.80 0.25 13.59
C SER A 124 9.71 -0.81 13.82
N PRO A 125 9.62 -1.42 15.01
CA PRO A 125 8.56 -2.39 15.32
C PRO A 125 7.15 -1.77 15.22
N LEU A 126 7.04 -0.45 15.30
CA LEU A 126 5.78 0.29 15.12
C LEU A 126 5.24 0.21 13.68
N LEU A 127 6.09 -0.07 12.70
CA LEU A 127 5.66 -0.20 11.30
C LEU A 127 4.88 -1.49 11.04
N LEU A 128 5.06 -2.53 11.84
CA LEU A 128 4.33 -3.79 11.70
C LEU A 128 2.82 -3.62 11.91
N PRO A 129 2.33 -3.05 13.02
CA PRO A 129 0.89 -2.84 13.19
C PRO A 129 0.30 -1.88 12.16
N LEU A 130 1.06 -0.88 11.71
CA LEU A 130 0.64 0.02 10.65
C LEU A 130 0.49 -0.73 9.30
N ALA A 131 1.46 -1.57 8.95
CA ALA A 131 1.39 -2.39 7.74
C ALA A 131 0.21 -3.37 7.77
N LEU A 132 -0.06 -4.00 8.93
CA LEU A 132 -1.22 -4.88 9.11
C LEU A 132 -2.53 -4.11 8.99
N ALA A 133 -2.63 -2.94 9.59
CA ALA A 133 -3.83 -2.10 9.48
C ALA A 133 -4.10 -1.72 8.02
N LEU A 134 -3.08 -1.28 7.28
CA LEU A 134 -3.20 -0.97 5.86
C LEU A 134 -3.59 -2.19 5.02
N ALA A 135 -2.97 -3.35 5.27
CA ALA A 135 -3.30 -4.58 4.56
C ALA A 135 -4.75 -5.02 4.80
N LEU A 136 -5.24 -4.90 6.04
CA LEU A 136 -6.64 -5.16 6.36
C LEU A 136 -7.60 -4.20 5.66
N VAL A 137 -7.29 -2.90 5.66
CA VAL A 137 -8.12 -1.89 4.98
C VAL A 137 -8.19 -2.19 3.48
N ILE A 138 -7.06 -2.48 2.83
CA ILE A 138 -7.00 -2.81 1.40
C ILE A 138 -7.81 -4.07 1.11
N SER A 139 -7.65 -5.11 1.93
CA SER A 139 -8.36 -6.38 1.78
C SER A 139 -9.87 -6.22 1.93
N LEU A 140 -10.32 -5.46 2.94
CA LEU A 140 -11.74 -5.19 3.16
C LEU A 140 -12.34 -4.31 2.06
N LEU A 141 -11.63 -3.28 1.60
CA LEU A 141 -12.09 -2.44 0.48
C LEU A 141 -12.20 -3.25 -0.82
N GLY A 142 -11.19 -4.08 -1.12
CA GLY A 142 -11.18 -4.95 -2.30
C GLY A 142 -12.27 -6.03 -2.26
N SER A 143 -12.64 -6.52 -1.07
CA SER A 143 -13.68 -7.54 -0.90
C SER A 143 -15.11 -7.00 -0.96
N GLY A 144 -15.32 -5.71 -0.73
CA GLY A 144 -16.67 -5.13 -0.59
C GLY A 144 -17.59 -5.39 -1.78
N LEU A 145 -17.16 -5.09 -3.00
CA LEU A 145 -17.94 -5.31 -4.21
C LEU A 145 -18.21 -6.78 -4.51
N PRO A 146 -17.22 -7.70 -4.48
CA PRO A 146 -17.48 -9.13 -4.69
C PRO A 146 -18.42 -9.72 -3.64
N VAL A 147 -18.24 -9.38 -2.37
CA VAL A 147 -19.12 -9.86 -1.29
C VAL A 147 -20.55 -9.37 -1.49
N TRP A 148 -20.73 -8.11 -1.86
CA TRP A 148 -22.06 -7.58 -2.17
C TRP A 148 -22.73 -8.31 -3.34
N GLN A 149 -21.98 -8.75 -4.34
CA GLN A 149 -22.49 -9.57 -5.44
C GLN A 149 -22.84 -10.99 -4.96
N ALA A 150 -22.03 -11.57 -4.08
CA ALA A 150 -22.28 -12.90 -3.51
C ALA A 150 -23.60 -12.94 -2.73
N ILE A 151 -23.91 -11.94 -1.94
CA ILE A 151 -25.17 -11.86 -1.19
C ILE A 151 -26.41 -11.64 -2.08
N LYS A 152 -26.23 -11.23 -3.33
CA LYS A 152 -27.32 -11.05 -4.31
C LYS A 152 -27.60 -12.28 -5.18
N ILE A 153 -26.85 -13.35 -5.01
CA ILE A 153 -27.08 -14.60 -5.75
C ILE A 153 -28.44 -15.17 -5.39
N ASP A 154 -29.26 -15.36 -6.43
CA ASP A 154 -30.61 -15.92 -6.30
C ASP A 154 -30.55 -17.46 -6.40
N PRO A 155 -30.91 -18.20 -5.34
CA PRO A 155 -30.85 -19.66 -5.36
C PRO A 155 -31.79 -20.29 -6.40
N ILE A 156 -32.90 -19.62 -6.71
CA ILE A 156 -33.93 -20.15 -7.67
C ILE A 156 -33.35 -20.19 -9.09
N LYS A 157 -32.56 -19.19 -9.46
CA LYS A 157 -31.92 -19.14 -10.79
C LYS A 157 -30.85 -20.20 -10.98
N LEU A 158 -30.15 -20.56 -9.90
CA LEU A 158 -29.14 -21.61 -9.93
C LEU A 158 -29.71 -23.01 -10.05
N MET A 159 -30.84 -23.27 -9.42
CA MET A 159 -31.51 -24.59 -9.50
C MET A 159 -32.23 -24.83 -10.84
N LYS A 160 -32.53 -23.78 -11.62
CA LYS A 160 -33.17 -23.89 -12.95
C LYS A 160 -32.19 -24.13 -14.11
N GLY A 161 -30.89 -24.30 -13.83
CA GLY A 161 -29.93 -24.79 -14.84
C GLY A 161 -29.62 -23.80 -15.98
N ARG A 162 -29.59 -22.50 -15.73
CA ARG A 162 -29.09 -21.47 -16.65
C ARG A 162 -28.09 -20.55 -16.02
#